data_d341b6065b56a3a7af16b0cc70070cb9
#
_entry.id   d341b6065b56a3a7af16b0cc70070cb9
#
_cell.length_a   1.000
_cell.length_b   1.000
_cell.length_c   1.000
_cell.angle_alpha   90.00
_cell.angle_beta   90.00
_cell.angle_gamma   90.00
#
_symmetry.space_group_name_H-M   'P 1'
#
loop_
_entity.id
_entity.type
_entity.pdbx_description
1 polymer ?
#
loop_
_entity_poly.entity_id
_entity_poly.type
_entity_poly.pdbx_seq_one_letter_code
_entity_poly.pdbx_strand_id
1 'polypeptide(L)'
;MKIKYMFIAGCLLLTSACSDFLDHPLTTSVSDDNIGEIIQRNPTKLGEFLGSAYRSLGSIHLYGRQTEYMATMSHEMDIDWLGEEQRNQWAINGLTSTNKNVEEAYIKYYKALASTNLTLDLIDHIDLEALDEEKKTMVMNFQGESLFLRAFIHFDLLRLFGEQGPSFGGTYPNNKDAKGIILREGVADASNAITARSTIEECYQLIIKDLKKAETCIGDNQIPVNTTIPGPGYTDTDYTKDQGWAQRPAVHALLGKVYLYMSDFTNAKIEFEKVIGDNRFKLDKPVNFTDYIQHTDNNPECIFSLQYYLSSGSAYEDAPQHHLVRIFGGAPGAWNNYFVDQRTAARFGNDPRLNEATLYGYNVKKWSTATTKPEFEQVNTSDPTYRYYQRKYIDFYNVSSPVFSTKNVDIIRLADIYLMYAEVMLKLN
;
A
#
# COMPACT_ATOMS: atom_id res chain seq x y z
N MET A 1 58.86 50.69 -14.08
CA MET A 1 58.91 49.76 -12.95
C MET A 1 57.81 49.95 -11.90
N LYS A 2 57.09 51.06 -11.87
CA LYS A 2 56.01 51.30 -10.86
C LYS A 2 54.62 50.72 -11.23
N ILE A 3 54.33 50.40 -12.48
CA ILE A 3 53.05 49.86 -12.90
C ILE A 3 52.89 48.33 -12.60
N LYS A 4 53.98 47.55 -12.60
CA LYS A 4 53.92 46.13 -12.30
C LYS A 4 53.59 45.79 -10.82
N TYR A 5 53.94 46.67 -9.92
CA TYR A 5 53.63 46.48 -8.48
C TYR A 5 52.19 46.87 -8.12
N MET A 6 51.57 47.77 -8.93
CA MET A 6 50.18 48.15 -8.72
C MET A 6 49.19 47.07 -9.17
N PHE A 7 49.57 46.23 -10.16
CA PHE A 7 48.75 45.07 -10.58
C PHE A 7 48.88 43.87 -9.59
N ILE A 8 50.02 43.67 -8.95
CA ILE A 8 50.22 42.63 -7.98
C ILE A 8 49.50 42.94 -6.64
N ALA A 9 49.47 44.21 -6.25
CA ALA A 9 48.72 44.64 -5.05
C ALA A 9 47.18 44.62 -5.28
N GLY A 10 46.71 44.84 -6.51
CA GLY A 10 45.29 44.72 -6.87
C GLY A 10 44.77 43.28 -6.90
N CYS A 11 45.63 42.28 -7.29
CA CYS A 11 45.27 40.85 -7.28
C CYS A 11 45.27 40.23 -5.88
N LEU A 12 46.07 40.75 -4.93
CA LEU A 12 46.10 40.25 -3.57
C LEU A 12 44.94 40.77 -2.69
N LEU A 13 44.26 41.83 -3.11
CA LEU A 13 43.06 42.35 -2.42
C LEU A 13 41.75 41.71 -2.90
N LEU A 14 41.78 40.88 -3.97
CA LEU A 14 40.61 40.21 -4.50
C LEU A 14 40.45 38.76 -3.96
N THR A 15 41.43 38.28 -3.21
CA THR A 15 41.38 36.88 -2.67
C THR A 15 40.83 36.79 -1.24
N SER A 16 40.54 37.91 -0.58
CA SER A 16 39.98 37.95 0.78
C SER A 16 38.46 38.22 0.85
N ALA A 17 37.79 38.37 -0.29
CA ALA A 17 36.40 38.83 -0.31
C ALA A 17 35.36 37.72 -0.61
N CYS A 18 35.77 36.43 -0.66
CA CYS A 18 34.83 35.41 -1.11
C CYS A 18 34.59 34.29 -0.09
N SER A 19 35.10 34.31 1.12
CA SER A 19 34.77 33.26 2.11
C SER A 19 33.38 33.46 2.73
N ASP A 20 33.03 34.67 3.09
CA ASP A 20 31.75 34.97 3.76
C ASP A 20 30.52 34.92 2.84
N PHE A 21 30.70 35.01 1.53
CA PHE A 21 29.58 34.94 0.58
C PHE A 21 29.14 33.52 0.26
N LEU A 22 30.04 32.55 0.46
CA LEU A 22 29.76 31.12 0.24
C LEU A 22 29.30 30.40 1.53
N ASP A 23 29.53 31.02 2.68
CA ASP A 23 29.16 30.47 4.00
C ASP A 23 27.82 30.98 4.54
N HIS A 24 27.00 31.63 3.73
CA HIS A 24 25.62 31.88 4.14
C HIS A 24 24.86 30.55 4.08
N PRO A 25 24.42 30.01 5.22
CA PRO A 25 23.51 28.88 5.21
C PRO A 25 22.30 29.27 4.37
N LEU A 26 21.94 28.43 3.41
CA LEU A 26 20.76 28.62 2.58
C LEU A 26 19.53 28.63 3.50
N THR A 27 19.12 29.81 3.94
CA THR A 27 17.98 30.01 4.86
C THR A 27 16.63 29.66 4.22
N THR A 28 16.62 29.35 2.92
CA THR A 28 15.43 29.01 2.13
C THR A 28 15.40 27.58 1.60
N SER A 29 16.47 26.79 1.77
CA SER A 29 16.50 25.36 1.46
C SER A 29 16.74 24.55 2.72
N VAL A 30 16.00 23.47 2.89
CA VAL A 30 16.26 22.47 3.92
C VAL A 30 17.52 21.72 3.48
N SER A 31 18.64 21.93 4.17
CA SER A 31 19.84 21.12 4.01
C SER A 31 19.81 19.96 4.99
N ASP A 32 20.52 18.88 4.68
CA ASP A 32 20.60 17.72 5.58
C ASP A 32 21.06 18.11 6.99
N ASP A 33 21.90 19.14 7.11
CA ASP A 33 22.44 19.65 8.39
C ASP A 33 21.37 20.30 9.29
N ASN A 34 20.28 20.84 8.75
CA ASN A 34 19.26 21.53 9.53
C ASN A 34 17.93 20.77 9.66
N ILE A 35 17.76 19.65 8.93
CA ILE A 35 16.52 18.88 8.96
C ILE A 35 16.25 18.28 10.36
N GLY A 36 17.29 17.80 11.02
CA GLY A 36 17.21 17.27 12.38
C GLY A 36 16.69 18.31 13.38
N GLU A 37 17.19 19.54 13.33
CA GLU A 37 16.71 20.63 14.18
C GLU A 37 15.23 20.99 13.90
N ILE A 38 14.84 21.00 12.65
CA ILE A 38 13.45 21.29 12.25
C ILE A 38 12.51 20.23 12.83
N ILE A 39 12.88 18.94 12.71
CA ILE A 39 12.09 17.82 13.21
C ILE A 39 12.08 17.79 14.72
N GLN A 40 13.22 18.06 15.39
CA GLN A 40 13.27 18.18 16.84
C GLN A 40 12.30 19.24 17.37
N ARG A 41 12.20 20.38 16.68
CA ARG A 41 11.24 21.45 17.05
C ARG A 41 9.80 21.10 16.70
N ASN A 42 9.59 20.43 15.58
CA ASN A 42 8.25 20.06 15.07
C ASN A 42 8.20 18.63 14.54
N PRO A 43 8.04 17.62 15.40
CA PRO A 43 8.00 16.22 15.02
C PRO A 43 6.85 15.84 14.07
N THR A 44 5.81 16.68 13.94
CA THR A 44 4.71 16.43 12.98
C THR A 44 5.20 16.32 11.53
N LYS A 45 6.37 16.92 11.24
CA LYS A 45 7.00 16.83 9.92
C LYS A 45 7.42 15.41 9.52
N LEU A 46 7.64 14.51 10.47
CA LEU A 46 7.86 13.08 10.19
C LEU A 46 6.71 12.48 9.37
N GLY A 47 5.48 12.93 9.60
CA GLY A 47 4.31 12.48 8.84
C GLY A 47 4.38 12.79 7.34
N GLU A 48 5.10 13.82 6.92
CA GLU A 48 5.27 14.16 5.50
C GLU A 48 6.17 13.12 4.79
N PHE A 49 7.25 12.68 5.46
CA PHE A 49 8.14 11.64 4.95
C PHE A 49 7.45 10.28 4.94
N LEU A 50 6.79 9.94 6.03
CA LEU A 50 6.03 8.70 6.14
C LEU A 50 4.86 8.64 5.13
N GLY A 51 4.16 9.75 4.93
CA GLY A 51 3.11 9.90 3.92
C GLY A 51 3.60 9.60 2.49
N SER A 52 4.88 9.84 2.20
CA SER A 52 5.50 9.47 0.91
C SER A 52 5.57 7.95 0.72
N ALA A 53 5.80 7.18 1.79
CA ALA A 53 5.79 5.71 1.73
C ALA A 53 4.36 5.18 1.44
N TYR A 54 3.36 5.68 2.14
CA TYR A 54 1.95 5.33 1.88
C TYR A 54 1.53 5.68 0.45
N ARG A 55 1.91 6.86 -0.04
CA ARG A 55 1.63 7.28 -1.41
C ARG A 55 2.28 6.35 -2.44
N SER A 56 3.53 5.93 -2.19
CA SER A 56 4.22 5.00 -3.08
C SER A 56 3.51 3.65 -3.17
N LEU A 57 3.00 3.13 -2.04
CA LEU A 57 2.19 1.91 -2.01
C LEU A 57 0.88 2.09 -2.79
N GLY A 58 0.24 3.25 -2.70
CA GLY A 58 -1.00 3.57 -3.42
C GLY A 58 -0.83 3.79 -4.91
N SER A 59 0.40 3.79 -5.46
CA SER A 59 0.64 4.05 -6.88
C SER A 59 0.03 2.99 -7.79
N ILE A 60 -0.17 3.35 -9.06
CA ILE A 60 -0.67 2.41 -10.09
C ILE A 60 0.28 1.23 -10.33
N HIS A 61 1.54 1.35 -9.96
CA HIS A 61 2.53 0.27 -10.10
C HIS A 61 2.47 -0.72 -8.93
N LEU A 62 1.73 -0.40 -7.86
CA LEU A 62 1.49 -1.28 -6.71
C LEU A 62 -0.02 -1.48 -6.51
N TYR A 63 -0.55 -1.10 -5.35
CA TYR A 63 -1.94 -1.37 -4.97
C TYR A 63 -2.99 -0.61 -5.78
N GLY A 64 -2.61 0.49 -6.43
CA GLY A 64 -3.51 1.23 -7.32
C GLY A 64 -3.87 0.49 -8.62
N ARG A 65 -3.15 -0.58 -9.00
CA ARG A 65 -3.42 -1.36 -10.21
C ARG A 65 -2.88 -2.79 -10.18
N GLN A 66 -1.75 -3.07 -9.53
CA GLN A 66 -1.05 -4.35 -9.68
C GLN A 66 -1.87 -5.56 -9.20
N THR A 67 -2.85 -5.37 -8.33
CA THR A 67 -3.77 -6.44 -7.90
C THR A 67 -4.45 -7.15 -9.07
N GLU A 68 -4.65 -6.47 -10.20
CA GLU A 68 -5.21 -7.06 -11.42
C GLU A 68 -4.30 -8.11 -12.03
N TYR A 69 -3.00 -7.82 -12.08
CA TYR A 69 -2.04 -8.75 -12.66
C TYR A 69 -1.97 -10.03 -11.83
N MET A 70 -1.99 -9.91 -10.51
CA MET A 70 -2.03 -11.07 -9.62
C MET A 70 -3.30 -11.89 -9.81
N ALA A 71 -4.46 -11.24 -10.01
CA ALA A 71 -5.71 -11.93 -10.27
C ALA A 71 -5.67 -12.71 -11.60
N THR A 72 -5.01 -12.19 -12.64
CA THR A 72 -4.83 -12.96 -13.89
C THR A 72 -3.90 -14.15 -13.69
N MET A 73 -2.85 -14.02 -12.89
CA MET A 73 -1.95 -15.14 -12.58
C MET A 73 -2.63 -16.25 -11.76
N SER A 74 -3.58 -15.89 -10.91
CA SER A 74 -4.38 -16.86 -10.14
C SER A 74 -5.48 -17.53 -10.97
N HIS A 75 -5.66 -17.14 -12.22
CA HIS A 75 -6.75 -17.55 -13.11
C HIS A 75 -8.17 -17.23 -12.57
N GLU A 76 -8.28 -16.22 -11.72
CA GLU A 76 -9.56 -15.67 -11.29
C GLU A 76 -10.09 -14.64 -12.27
N MET A 77 -9.20 -14.04 -13.04
CA MET A 77 -9.51 -13.08 -14.09
C MET A 77 -8.81 -13.46 -15.39
N ASP A 78 -9.35 -12.99 -16.49
CA ASP A 78 -8.80 -13.15 -17.83
C ASP A 78 -8.63 -11.78 -18.51
N ILE A 79 -7.87 -11.72 -19.58
CA ILE A 79 -7.58 -10.50 -20.31
C ILE A 79 -7.98 -10.64 -21.79
N ASP A 80 -8.66 -9.62 -22.29
CA ASP A 80 -9.12 -9.60 -23.70
C ASP A 80 -8.20 -8.84 -24.63
N TRP A 81 -7.19 -8.19 -24.13
CA TRP A 81 -6.38 -7.32 -24.93
C TRP A 81 -5.04 -7.97 -25.30
N LEU A 82 -4.99 -8.48 -26.53
CA LEU A 82 -3.82 -9.10 -27.11
C LEU A 82 -2.72 -8.10 -27.54
N GLY A 83 -2.95 -6.79 -27.38
CA GLY A 83 -2.07 -5.73 -27.88
C GLY A 83 -0.87 -5.39 -27.02
N GLU A 84 -0.85 -5.80 -25.73
CA GLU A 84 0.28 -5.56 -24.81
C GLU A 84 0.90 -6.88 -24.35
N GLU A 85 1.98 -7.28 -25.00
CA GLU A 85 2.71 -8.50 -24.68
C GLU A 85 3.07 -8.61 -23.18
N GLN A 86 3.43 -7.51 -22.56
CA GLN A 86 3.84 -7.49 -21.15
C GLN A 86 2.70 -7.83 -20.18
N ARG A 87 1.46 -7.45 -20.49
CA ARG A 87 0.28 -7.84 -19.69
C ARG A 87 -0.14 -9.28 -19.97
N ASN A 88 -0.03 -9.70 -21.22
CA ASN A 88 -0.30 -11.09 -21.58
C ASN A 88 0.63 -12.08 -20.87
N GLN A 89 1.89 -11.68 -20.61
CA GLN A 89 2.84 -12.51 -19.84
C GLN A 89 2.33 -12.85 -18.43
N TRP A 90 1.58 -11.95 -17.78
CA TRP A 90 0.96 -12.25 -16.49
C TRP A 90 -0.14 -13.31 -16.62
N ALA A 91 -1.03 -13.16 -17.58
CA ALA A 91 -2.15 -14.07 -17.79
C ALA A 91 -1.71 -15.51 -18.13
N ILE A 92 -0.61 -15.66 -18.86
CA ILE A 92 -0.08 -16.97 -19.27
C ILE A 92 1.03 -17.50 -18.33
N ASN A 93 1.29 -16.82 -17.21
CA ASN A 93 2.43 -17.14 -16.31
C ASN A 93 3.78 -17.16 -17.01
N GLY A 94 3.94 -16.34 -18.05
CA GLY A 94 5.13 -16.27 -18.90
C GLY A 94 6.01 -15.04 -18.64
N LEU A 95 6.10 -14.60 -17.39
CA LEU A 95 6.86 -13.41 -17.00
C LEU A 95 8.34 -13.54 -17.38
N THR A 96 8.88 -12.48 -17.97
CA THR A 96 10.30 -12.37 -18.32
C THR A 96 10.98 -11.29 -17.48
N SER A 97 12.30 -11.36 -17.40
CA SER A 97 13.12 -10.34 -16.70
C SER A 97 13.04 -8.94 -17.31
N THR A 98 12.48 -8.82 -18.51
CA THR A 98 12.30 -7.55 -19.23
C THR A 98 10.89 -6.99 -19.12
N ASN A 99 10.03 -7.60 -18.30
CA ASN A 99 8.67 -7.11 -18.08
C ASN A 99 8.69 -5.81 -17.28
N LYS A 100 8.30 -4.70 -17.92
CA LYS A 100 8.33 -3.37 -17.30
C LYS A 100 7.39 -3.22 -16.12
N ASN A 101 6.25 -3.91 -16.11
CA ASN A 101 5.32 -3.83 -14.99
C ASN A 101 5.94 -4.45 -13.72
N VAL A 102 6.73 -5.52 -13.88
CA VAL A 102 7.49 -6.14 -12.79
C VAL A 102 8.60 -5.22 -12.30
N GLU A 103 9.36 -4.62 -13.24
CA GLU A 103 10.43 -3.68 -12.93
C GLU A 103 9.91 -2.44 -12.19
N GLU A 104 8.85 -1.82 -12.69
CA GLU A 104 8.22 -0.64 -12.09
C GLU A 104 7.69 -0.93 -10.68
N ALA A 105 7.06 -2.08 -10.47
CA ALA A 105 6.62 -2.51 -9.15
C ALA A 105 7.80 -2.67 -8.18
N TYR A 106 8.86 -3.34 -8.61
CA TYR A 106 10.07 -3.52 -7.81
C TYR A 106 10.68 -2.16 -7.41
N ILE A 107 10.83 -1.25 -8.35
CA ILE A 107 11.36 0.11 -8.12
C ILE A 107 10.47 0.86 -7.11
N LYS A 108 9.13 0.78 -7.24
CA LYS A 108 8.21 1.49 -6.34
C LYS A 108 8.25 0.94 -4.92
N TYR A 109 8.38 -0.37 -4.72
CA TYR A 109 8.58 -0.96 -3.39
C TYR A 109 9.85 -0.41 -2.72
N TYR A 110 10.98 -0.37 -3.43
CA TYR A 110 12.22 0.16 -2.88
C TYR A 110 12.20 1.68 -2.66
N LYS A 111 11.43 2.44 -3.44
CA LYS A 111 11.17 3.86 -3.14
C LYS A 111 10.37 4.03 -1.85
N ALA A 112 9.36 3.20 -1.63
CA ALA A 112 8.61 3.20 -0.36
C ALA A 112 9.51 2.83 0.82
N LEU A 113 10.39 1.82 0.67
CA LEU A 113 11.40 1.47 1.68
C LEU A 113 12.35 2.63 1.98
N ALA A 114 12.81 3.34 0.96
CA ALA A 114 13.68 4.50 1.16
C ALA A 114 13.01 5.59 2.02
N SER A 115 11.72 5.86 1.77
CA SER A 115 10.96 6.83 2.58
C SER A 115 10.77 6.36 4.03
N THR A 116 10.48 5.08 4.25
CA THR A 116 10.37 4.52 5.62
C THR A 116 11.69 4.55 6.35
N ASN A 117 12.78 4.17 5.69
CA ASN A 117 14.12 4.19 6.30
C ASN A 117 14.58 5.61 6.61
N LEU A 118 14.30 6.58 5.75
CA LEU A 118 14.59 7.99 6.03
C LEU A 118 13.80 8.47 7.26
N THR A 119 12.53 8.10 7.39
CA THR A 119 11.74 8.46 8.57
C THR A 119 12.35 7.87 9.85
N LEU A 120 12.77 6.60 9.82
CA LEU A 120 13.41 5.94 10.96
C LEU A 120 14.75 6.60 11.31
N ASP A 121 15.57 6.91 10.33
CA ASP A 121 16.85 7.60 10.51
C ASP A 121 16.66 8.98 11.15
N LEU A 122 15.68 9.74 10.69
CA LEU A 122 15.36 11.03 11.29
C LEU A 122 14.86 10.92 12.73
N ILE A 123 14.11 9.86 13.06
CA ILE A 123 13.67 9.58 14.42
C ILE A 123 14.84 9.23 15.35
N ASP A 124 15.81 8.49 14.85
CA ASP A 124 17.00 8.10 15.64
C ASP A 124 17.86 9.31 16.05
N HIS A 125 17.70 10.46 15.37
CA HIS A 125 18.39 11.71 15.69
C HIS A 125 17.58 12.64 16.63
N ILE A 126 16.37 12.25 17.04
CA ILE A 126 15.53 13.05 17.94
C ILE A 126 15.93 12.79 19.40
N ASP A 127 16.18 13.85 20.15
CA ASP A 127 16.26 13.80 21.62
C ASP A 127 14.84 13.71 22.20
N LEU A 128 14.40 12.47 22.47
CA LEU A 128 13.08 12.19 23.03
C LEU A 128 12.89 12.77 24.43
N GLU A 129 13.96 12.89 25.23
CA GLU A 129 13.86 13.42 26.59
C GLU A 129 13.66 14.94 26.62
N ALA A 130 13.98 15.63 25.52
CA ALA A 130 13.72 17.05 25.33
C ALA A 130 12.28 17.34 24.82
N LEU A 131 11.47 16.31 24.54
CA LEU A 131 10.10 16.47 24.08
C LEU A 131 9.10 16.34 25.26
N ASP A 132 7.97 17.03 25.12
CA ASP A 132 6.79 16.76 25.94
C ASP A 132 6.18 15.37 25.63
N GLU A 133 5.40 14.81 26.52
CA GLU A 133 4.82 13.46 26.40
C GLU A 133 3.93 13.29 25.17
N GLU A 134 3.24 14.33 24.73
CA GLU A 134 2.41 14.30 23.52
C GLU A 134 3.27 14.11 22.26
N LYS A 135 4.32 14.92 22.13
CA LYS A 135 5.26 14.81 21.00
C LYS A 135 6.05 13.51 21.06
N LYS A 136 6.48 13.08 22.27
CA LYS A 136 7.14 11.80 22.47
C LYS A 136 6.28 10.64 21.98
N THR A 137 5.01 10.60 22.39
CA THR A 137 4.03 9.61 21.92
C THR A 137 3.85 9.66 20.42
N MET A 138 3.77 10.84 19.82
CA MET A 138 3.65 11.03 18.38
C MET A 138 4.88 10.45 17.64
N VAL A 139 6.10 10.75 18.08
CA VAL A 139 7.33 10.22 17.49
C VAL A 139 7.36 8.70 17.58
N MET A 140 6.98 8.13 18.75
CA MET A 140 6.90 6.68 18.93
C MET A 140 5.89 6.05 17.96
N ASN A 141 4.74 6.66 17.75
CA ASN A 141 3.76 6.17 16.78
C ASN A 141 4.34 6.20 15.35
N PHE A 142 4.98 7.29 14.92
CA PHE A 142 5.64 7.35 13.61
C PHE A 142 6.75 6.30 13.46
N GLN A 143 7.49 6.01 14.54
CA GLN A 143 8.48 4.93 14.55
C GLN A 143 7.81 3.57 14.30
N GLY A 144 6.74 3.29 15.05
CA GLY A 144 6.00 2.03 14.92
C GLY A 144 5.36 1.86 13.54
N GLU A 145 4.79 2.91 13.00
CA GLU A 145 4.22 2.90 11.64
C GLU A 145 5.28 2.70 10.56
N SER A 146 6.43 3.36 10.69
CA SER A 146 7.54 3.17 9.76
C SER A 146 8.06 1.74 9.79
N LEU A 147 8.20 1.15 10.97
CA LEU A 147 8.59 -0.26 11.15
C LEU A 147 7.55 -1.22 10.56
N PHE A 148 6.26 -0.95 10.78
CA PHE A 148 5.19 -1.72 10.17
C PHE A 148 5.25 -1.67 8.63
N LEU A 149 5.38 -0.48 8.05
CA LEU A 149 5.48 -0.33 6.60
C LEU A 149 6.74 -1.00 6.04
N ARG A 150 7.88 -0.88 6.72
CA ARG A 150 9.10 -1.56 6.31
C ARG A 150 8.93 -3.08 6.28
N ALA A 151 8.33 -3.63 7.32
CA ALA A 151 8.01 -5.05 7.40
C ALA A 151 7.00 -5.48 6.32
N PHE A 152 5.95 -4.69 6.14
CA PHE A 152 4.92 -4.94 5.13
C PHE A 152 5.52 -4.99 3.72
N ILE A 153 6.34 -4.00 3.37
CA ILE A 153 6.98 -3.92 2.06
C ILE A 153 7.97 -5.07 1.85
N HIS A 154 8.79 -5.40 2.86
CA HIS A 154 9.70 -6.54 2.77
C HIS A 154 8.93 -7.86 2.63
N PHE A 155 7.80 -8.02 3.31
CA PHE A 155 6.97 -9.21 3.20
C PHE A 155 6.34 -9.33 1.80
N ASP A 156 5.85 -8.25 1.24
CA ASP A 156 5.32 -8.23 -0.13
C ASP A 156 6.42 -8.55 -1.16
N LEU A 157 7.58 -7.91 -1.03
CA LEU A 157 8.73 -8.22 -1.88
C LEU A 157 9.14 -9.70 -1.76
N LEU A 158 9.17 -10.25 -0.54
CA LEU A 158 9.53 -11.64 -0.31
C LEU A 158 8.53 -12.60 -0.98
N ARG A 159 7.23 -12.32 -0.89
CA ARG A 159 6.19 -13.12 -1.52
C ARG A 159 6.26 -13.09 -3.05
N LEU A 160 6.64 -11.95 -3.62
CA LEU A 160 6.64 -11.72 -5.07
C LEU A 160 7.95 -12.11 -5.75
N PHE A 161 9.08 -11.89 -5.08
CA PHE A 161 10.42 -11.98 -5.68
C PHE A 161 11.35 -12.98 -4.98
N GLY A 162 10.96 -13.54 -3.84
CA GLY A 162 11.71 -14.60 -3.16
C GLY A 162 11.66 -15.92 -3.95
N GLU A 163 12.72 -16.72 -3.83
CA GLU A 163 12.78 -18.05 -4.45
C GLU A 163 11.85 -19.01 -3.72
N GLN A 164 10.73 -19.32 -4.36
CA GLN A 164 9.71 -20.22 -3.83
C GLN A 164 9.32 -21.26 -4.88
N GLY A 165 8.66 -22.31 -4.43
CA GLY A 165 8.21 -23.40 -5.30
C GLY A 165 9.14 -24.61 -5.34
N PRO A 166 8.77 -25.68 -6.07
CA PRO A 166 9.43 -26.98 -6.00
C PRO A 166 10.92 -26.95 -6.33
N SER A 167 11.33 -26.09 -7.26
CA SER A 167 12.74 -25.95 -7.66
C SER A 167 13.66 -25.40 -6.58
N PHE A 168 13.09 -24.76 -5.55
CA PHE A 168 13.81 -24.14 -4.44
C PHE A 168 13.49 -24.77 -3.07
N GLY A 169 12.99 -25.99 -3.05
CA GLY A 169 12.62 -26.70 -1.83
C GLY A 169 11.16 -26.52 -1.42
N GLY A 170 10.35 -25.80 -2.21
CA GLY A 170 8.93 -25.58 -1.92
C GLY A 170 8.68 -24.33 -1.10
N THR A 171 7.96 -24.48 0.01
CA THR A 171 7.62 -23.39 0.94
C THR A 171 8.47 -23.46 2.21
N TYR A 172 8.49 -22.38 2.96
CA TYR A 172 9.14 -22.36 4.27
C TYR A 172 8.55 -23.44 5.20
N PRO A 173 9.36 -24.14 6.03
CA PRO A 173 10.79 -23.89 6.28
C PRO A 173 11.75 -24.61 5.32
N ASN A 174 11.26 -25.37 4.35
CA ASN A 174 12.12 -26.18 3.48
C ASN A 174 13.01 -25.34 2.55
N ASN A 175 12.57 -24.14 2.20
CA ASN A 175 13.30 -23.19 1.35
C ASN A 175 13.98 -22.05 2.14
N LYS A 176 14.16 -22.19 3.46
CA LYS A 176 14.68 -21.12 4.33
C LYS A 176 16.04 -20.56 3.89
N ASP A 177 16.90 -21.41 3.31
CA ASP A 177 18.25 -21.06 2.86
C ASP A 177 18.27 -20.59 1.38
N ALA A 178 17.14 -20.62 0.67
CA ALA A 178 17.02 -20.08 -0.68
C ALA A 178 17.09 -18.56 -0.66
N LYS A 179 17.29 -17.94 -1.83
CA LYS A 179 17.44 -16.47 -1.92
C LYS A 179 16.08 -15.79 -1.74
N GLY A 180 16.01 -14.96 -0.75
CA GLY A 180 14.92 -14.03 -0.49
C GLY A 180 15.02 -12.78 -1.36
N ILE A 181 15.15 -11.63 -0.74
CA ILE A 181 15.21 -10.29 -1.37
C ILE A 181 16.42 -9.51 -0.86
N ILE A 182 16.65 -8.33 -1.44
CA ILE A 182 17.60 -7.37 -0.89
C ILE A 182 16.96 -6.67 0.30
N LEU A 183 17.45 -6.92 1.50
CA LEU A 183 17.02 -6.22 2.71
C LEU A 183 17.58 -4.81 2.78
N ARG A 184 16.77 -3.85 3.22
CA ARG A 184 17.15 -2.46 3.44
C ARG A 184 16.68 -2.02 4.82
N GLU A 185 17.62 -1.99 5.77
CA GLU A 185 17.34 -1.60 7.16
C GLU A 185 17.61 -0.13 7.45
N GLY A 186 18.29 0.58 6.57
CA GLY A 186 18.67 1.99 6.72
C GLY A 186 18.67 2.75 5.40
N VAL A 187 19.02 4.01 5.47
CA VAL A 187 19.17 4.89 4.31
C VAL A 187 20.28 4.33 3.39
N ALA A 188 19.98 4.30 2.09
CA ALA A 188 20.94 3.85 1.10
C ALA A 188 21.97 4.94 0.80
N ASP A 189 23.24 4.57 0.83
CA ASP A 189 24.39 5.41 0.47
C ASP A 189 25.35 4.67 -0.48
N ALA A 190 26.44 5.31 -0.83
CA ALA A 190 27.43 4.75 -1.75
C ALA A 190 28.08 3.46 -1.22
N SER A 191 28.17 3.27 0.11
CA SER A 191 28.79 2.10 0.74
C SER A 191 27.91 0.86 0.73
N ASN A 192 26.58 1.05 0.74
CA ASN A 192 25.59 -0.03 0.81
C ASN A 192 24.70 -0.13 -0.44
N ALA A 193 24.99 0.67 -1.48
CA ALA A 193 24.18 0.69 -2.71
C ALA A 193 24.09 -0.68 -3.39
N ILE A 194 25.18 -1.44 -3.39
CA ILE A 194 25.26 -2.79 -3.97
C ILE A 194 25.22 -3.81 -2.83
N THR A 195 24.10 -4.50 -2.72
CA THR A 195 23.86 -5.50 -1.66
C THR A 195 23.32 -6.78 -2.29
N ALA A 196 23.82 -7.92 -1.82
CA ALA A 196 23.31 -9.22 -2.24
C ALA A 196 21.90 -9.49 -1.69
N ARG A 197 21.16 -10.41 -2.33
CA ARG A 197 19.92 -10.93 -1.77
C ARG A 197 20.21 -11.73 -0.50
N SER A 198 19.43 -11.48 0.53
CA SER A 198 19.43 -12.26 1.77
C SER A 198 18.71 -13.60 1.58
N THR A 199 18.87 -14.50 2.54
CA THR A 199 18.08 -15.74 2.57
C THR A 199 16.62 -15.46 2.94
N ILE A 200 15.75 -16.39 2.65
CA ILE A 200 14.33 -16.33 3.07
C ILE A 200 14.22 -16.26 4.59
N GLU A 201 15.06 -17.00 5.31
CA GLU A 201 15.12 -16.96 6.77
C GLU A 201 15.45 -15.57 7.29
N GLU A 202 16.52 -14.95 6.79
CA GLU A 202 16.93 -13.60 7.19
C GLU A 202 15.83 -12.57 6.89
N CYS A 203 15.12 -12.75 5.77
CA CYS A 203 13.99 -11.88 5.43
C CYS A 203 12.86 -11.98 6.48
N TYR A 204 12.45 -13.19 6.84
CA TYR A 204 11.41 -13.39 7.86
C TYR A 204 11.85 -12.88 9.23
N GLN A 205 13.10 -13.08 9.61
CA GLN A 205 13.65 -12.58 10.88
C GLN A 205 13.59 -11.06 10.97
N LEU A 206 13.97 -10.34 9.91
CA LEU A 206 13.87 -8.88 9.89
C LEU A 206 12.42 -8.42 9.95
N ILE A 207 11.53 -9.03 9.17
CA ILE A 207 10.10 -8.70 9.15
C ILE A 207 9.50 -8.86 10.55
N ILE A 208 9.77 -9.97 11.23
CA ILE A 208 9.26 -10.22 12.58
C ILE A 208 9.87 -9.24 13.58
N LYS A 209 11.17 -8.97 13.51
CA LYS A 209 11.87 -7.99 14.36
C LYS A 209 11.20 -6.61 14.26
N ASP A 210 10.94 -6.15 13.03
CA ASP A 210 10.31 -4.85 12.80
C ASP A 210 8.88 -4.82 13.34
N LEU A 211 8.08 -5.86 13.08
CA LEU A 211 6.71 -5.94 13.58
C LEU A 211 6.63 -6.01 15.11
N LYS A 212 7.50 -6.78 15.75
CA LYS A 212 7.57 -6.83 17.21
C LYS A 212 7.95 -5.49 17.83
N LYS A 213 8.86 -4.75 17.19
CA LYS A 213 9.20 -3.39 17.64
C LYS A 213 8.04 -2.43 17.36
N ALA A 214 7.39 -2.52 16.21
CA ALA A 214 6.20 -1.73 15.89
C ALA A 214 5.09 -1.91 16.92
N GLU A 215 4.81 -3.16 17.34
CA GLU A 215 3.84 -3.49 18.39
C GLU A 215 4.07 -2.69 19.69
N THR A 216 5.34 -2.45 20.05
CA THR A 216 5.70 -1.70 21.27
C THR A 216 5.65 -0.19 21.08
N CYS A 217 5.82 0.30 19.87
CA CYS A 217 5.86 1.73 19.56
C CYS A 217 4.48 2.32 19.28
N ILE A 218 3.62 1.59 18.57
CA ILE A 218 2.27 2.05 18.27
C ILE A 218 1.42 1.96 19.54
N GLY A 219 0.94 3.11 20.02
CA GLY A 219 0.04 3.20 21.14
C GLY A 219 -1.32 2.53 20.88
N ASP A 220 -2.10 2.34 21.95
CA ASP A 220 -3.52 1.94 21.85
C ASP A 220 -4.41 3.13 21.45
N ASN A 221 -3.90 4.02 20.62
CA ASN A 221 -4.66 5.14 20.14
C ASN A 221 -5.93 4.61 19.49
N GLN A 222 -7.03 4.77 20.20
CA GLN A 222 -8.36 4.42 19.75
C GLN A 222 -8.77 5.45 18.70
N ILE A 223 -8.28 5.28 17.47
CA ILE A 223 -8.93 5.96 16.36
C ILE A 223 -10.28 5.27 16.22
N PRO A 224 -11.38 5.98 16.43
CA PRO A 224 -12.69 5.37 16.30
C PRO A 224 -12.81 4.84 14.87
N VAL A 225 -13.01 3.55 14.72
CA VAL A 225 -13.50 3.02 13.46
C VAL A 225 -14.83 3.73 13.20
N ASN A 226 -14.94 4.40 12.07
CA ASN A 226 -16.17 5.10 11.74
C ASN A 226 -17.29 4.05 11.59
N THR A 227 -18.15 3.96 12.60
CA THR A 227 -19.25 3.00 12.61
C THR A 227 -20.47 3.50 11.83
N THR A 228 -20.44 4.73 11.38
CA THR A 228 -21.49 5.33 10.56
C THR A 228 -21.11 5.19 9.08
N ILE A 229 -21.89 4.43 8.34
CA ILE A 229 -21.78 4.35 6.88
C ILE A 229 -22.16 5.72 6.32
N PRO A 230 -21.24 6.43 5.62
CA PRO A 230 -21.57 7.72 5.03
C PRO A 230 -22.66 7.56 3.98
N GLY A 231 -23.69 8.38 4.08
CA GLY A 231 -24.78 8.42 3.09
C GLY A 231 -24.37 9.16 1.79
N PRO A 232 -25.27 9.19 0.81
CA PRO A 232 -25.08 10.01 -0.39
C PRO A 232 -24.84 11.48 -0.02
N GLY A 233 -23.75 12.07 -0.51
CA GLY A 233 -23.37 13.45 -0.19
C GLY A 233 -22.24 13.57 0.84
N TYR A 234 -21.60 12.44 1.16
CA TYR A 234 -20.38 12.42 2.00
C TYR A 234 -19.31 13.37 1.42
N THR A 235 -18.76 14.20 2.28
CA THR A 235 -17.66 15.11 1.95
C THR A 235 -16.41 14.71 2.71
N ASP A 236 -15.23 14.91 2.13
CA ASP A 236 -13.91 14.59 2.72
C ASP A 236 -13.65 15.22 4.11
N THR A 237 -14.54 16.07 4.60
CA THR A 237 -14.41 16.73 5.90
C THR A 237 -14.71 15.82 7.09
N ASP A 238 -15.28 14.64 6.85
CA ASP A 238 -15.67 13.70 7.91
C ASP A 238 -14.56 12.68 8.26
N TYR A 239 -13.40 12.73 7.57
CA TYR A 239 -12.24 11.92 7.95
C TYR A 239 -11.58 12.48 9.20
N THR A 240 -11.41 11.65 10.21
CA THR A 240 -10.45 11.97 11.29
C THR A 240 -9.04 11.94 10.69
N LYS A 241 -8.18 12.87 11.09
CA LYS A 241 -6.80 13.04 10.55
C LYS A 241 -5.94 11.77 10.60
N ASP A 242 -6.37 10.79 11.37
CA ASP A 242 -5.60 9.60 11.71
C ASP A 242 -6.12 8.32 11.03
N GLN A 243 -7.13 8.43 10.17
CA GLN A 243 -7.60 7.31 9.36
C GLN A 243 -6.59 7.01 8.25
N GLY A 244 -6.25 5.72 8.08
CA GLY A 244 -5.28 5.27 7.09
C GLY A 244 -3.87 5.02 7.61
N TRP A 245 -3.53 5.47 8.82
CA TRP A 245 -2.28 5.11 9.47
C TRP A 245 -2.36 3.70 10.06
N ALA A 246 -1.24 2.98 10.02
CA ALA A 246 -1.20 1.65 10.59
C ALA A 246 -1.37 1.69 12.12
N GLN A 247 -2.24 0.85 12.63
CA GLN A 247 -2.53 0.70 14.06
C GLN A 247 -2.05 -0.66 14.56
N ARG A 248 -1.99 -0.85 15.87
CA ARG A 248 -1.57 -2.11 16.49
C ARG A 248 -2.30 -3.36 15.98
N PRO A 249 -3.62 -3.36 15.73
CA PRO A 249 -4.29 -4.51 15.10
C PRO A 249 -3.78 -4.87 13.72
N ALA A 250 -3.32 -3.88 12.93
CA ALA A 250 -2.68 -4.14 11.64
C ALA A 250 -1.33 -4.86 11.82
N VAL A 251 -0.57 -4.50 12.86
CA VAL A 251 0.67 -5.19 13.22
C VAL A 251 0.40 -6.65 13.58
N HIS A 252 -0.59 -6.92 14.44
CA HIS A 252 -0.98 -8.28 14.81
C HIS A 252 -1.48 -9.08 13.61
N ALA A 253 -2.30 -8.48 12.77
CA ALA A 253 -2.79 -9.10 11.54
C ALA A 253 -1.65 -9.51 10.60
N LEU A 254 -0.68 -8.64 10.41
CA LEU A 254 0.48 -8.92 9.56
C LEU A 254 1.42 -9.95 10.21
N LEU A 255 1.68 -9.89 11.52
CA LEU A 255 2.42 -10.91 12.24
C LEU A 255 1.78 -12.28 12.10
N GLY A 256 0.46 -12.38 12.31
CA GLY A 256 -0.28 -13.63 12.11
C GLY A 256 -0.13 -14.17 10.69
N LYS A 257 -0.21 -13.31 9.67
CA LYS A 257 -0.02 -13.69 8.28
C LYS A 257 1.42 -14.15 8.00
N VAL A 258 2.41 -13.46 8.53
CA VAL A 258 3.83 -13.85 8.42
C VAL A 258 4.06 -15.21 9.04
N TYR A 259 3.59 -15.45 10.26
CA TYR A 259 3.70 -16.77 10.92
C TYR A 259 2.98 -17.86 10.16
N LEU A 260 1.80 -17.58 9.58
CA LEU A 260 1.09 -18.54 8.72
C LEU A 260 1.95 -18.95 7.52
N TYR A 261 2.59 -17.99 6.85
CA TYR A 261 3.50 -18.26 5.73
C TYR A 261 4.76 -19.04 6.14
N MET A 262 5.20 -18.86 7.38
CA MET A 262 6.29 -19.64 7.99
C MET A 262 5.84 -21.03 8.49
N SER A 263 4.57 -21.37 8.37
CA SER A 263 3.99 -22.59 8.98
C SER A 263 4.12 -22.65 10.50
N ASP A 264 4.31 -21.49 11.14
CA ASP A 264 4.27 -21.35 12.61
C ASP A 264 2.82 -21.08 13.04
N PHE A 265 2.01 -22.13 12.97
CA PHE A 265 0.56 -22.03 13.22
C PHE A 265 0.24 -21.63 14.66
N THR A 266 1.10 -21.97 15.61
CA THR A 266 0.91 -21.60 17.02
C THR A 266 0.98 -20.09 17.22
N ASN A 267 2.02 -19.46 16.72
CA ASN A 267 2.16 -18.00 16.81
C ASN A 267 1.15 -17.27 15.92
N ALA A 268 0.86 -17.80 14.73
CA ALA A 268 -0.19 -17.26 13.86
C ALA A 268 -1.55 -17.20 14.57
N LYS A 269 -1.93 -18.28 15.27
CA LYS A 269 -3.16 -18.34 16.07
C LYS A 269 -3.21 -17.23 17.11
N ILE A 270 -2.15 -17.08 17.89
CA ILE A 270 -2.07 -16.07 18.96
C ILE A 270 -2.29 -14.66 18.41
N GLU A 271 -1.62 -14.34 17.31
CA GLU A 271 -1.71 -13.01 16.72
C GLU A 271 -3.09 -12.74 16.09
N PHE A 272 -3.70 -13.71 15.42
CA PHE A 272 -5.06 -13.57 14.89
C PHE A 272 -6.10 -13.45 16.00
N GLU A 273 -5.95 -14.17 17.11
CA GLU A 273 -6.87 -14.06 18.25
C GLU A 273 -6.87 -12.66 18.88
N LYS A 274 -5.72 -11.95 18.89
CA LYS A 274 -5.66 -10.55 19.34
C LYS A 274 -6.51 -9.64 18.44
N VAL A 275 -6.52 -9.88 17.13
CA VAL A 275 -7.33 -9.09 16.18
C VAL A 275 -8.80 -9.44 16.29
N ILE A 276 -9.14 -10.73 16.35
CA ILE A 276 -10.52 -11.21 16.45
C ILE A 276 -11.17 -10.75 17.76
N GLY A 277 -10.38 -10.66 18.84
CA GLY A 277 -10.83 -10.18 20.15
C GLY A 277 -10.98 -8.66 20.26
N ASP A 278 -10.56 -7.92 19.26
CA ASP A 278 -10.65 -6.45 19.27
C ASP A 278 -12.06 -5.99 18.87
N ASN A 279 -12.82 -5.49 19.84
CA ASN A 279 -14.21 -5.08 19.65
C ASN A 279 -14.42 -3.91 18.69
N ARG A 280 -13.35 -3.24 18.25
CA ARG A 280 -13.42 -2.18 17.24
C ARG A 280 -13.80 -2.73 15.87
N PHE A 281 -13.46 -3.97 15.59
CA PHE A 281 -13.70 -4.62 14.32
C PHE A 281 -14.84 -5.63 14.43
N LYS A 282 -15.68 -5.68 13.42
CA LYS A 282 -16.77 -6.66 13.31
C LYS A 282 -17.05 -6.96 11.85
N LEU A 283 -17.46 -8.18 11.55
CA LEU A 283 -17.99 -8.50 10.22
C LEU A 283 -19.26 -7.71 9.99
N ASP A 284 -19.28 -6.95 8.91
CA ASP A 284 -20.48 -6.24 8.52
C ASP A 284 -21.49 -7.21 7.89
N LYS A 285 -22.77 -6.95 8.14
CA LYS A 285 -23.87 -7.69 7.51
C LYS A 285 -24.66 -6.71 6.67
N PRO A 286 -24.19 -6.41 5.45
CA PRO A 286 -24.89 -5.48 4.60
C PRO A 286 -26.27 -5.99 4.25
N VAL A 287 -27.23 -5.09 4.10
CA VAL A 287 -28.57 -5.41 3.61
C VAL A 287 -28.48 -5.99 2.20
N ASN A 288 -27.54 -5.48 1.43
CA ASN A 288 -27.14 -6.03 0.14
C ASN A 288 -25.68 -5.68 -0.16
N PHE A 289 -25.01 -6.46 -1.02
CA PHE A 289 -23.61 -6.26 -1.37
C PHE A 289 -23.35 -4.97 -2.12
N THR A 290 -24.32 -4.45 -2.87
CA THR A 290 -24.17 -3.18 -3.57
C THR A 290 -23.98 -2.04 -2.56
N ASP A 291 -24.80 -1.98 -1.51
CA ASP A 291 -24.68 -0.97 -0.47
C ASP A 291 -23.36 -1.14 0.32
N TYR A 292 -22.96 -2.38 0.61
CA TYR A 292 -21.68 -2.66 1.26
C TYR A 292 -20.50 -2.10 0.46
N ILE A 293 -20.43 -2.38 -0.83
CA ILE A 293 -19.32 -1.92 -1.69
C ILE A 293 -19.37 -0.42 -1.90
N GLN A 294 -20.55 0.19 -1.92
CA GLN A 294 -20.69 1.64 -2.05
C GLN A 294 -20.17 2.42 -0.84
N HIS A 295 -20.25 1.82 0.34
CA HIS A 295 -19.97 2.47 1.62
C HIS A 295 -18.78 1.84 2.35
N THR A 296 -17.80 1.30 1.60
CA THR A 296 -16.71 0.49 2.17
C THR A 296 -15.57 1.28 2.77
N ASP A 297 -15.49 2.59 2.56
CA ASP A 297 -14.39 3.36 3.10
C ASP A 297 -14.43 3.37 4.63
N ASN A 298 -13.34 2.85 5.24
CA ASN A 298 -13.18 2.75 6.69
C ASN A 298 -14.34 2.02 7.40
N ASN A 299 -14.90 0.99 6.76
CA ASN A 299 -15.95 0.15 7.35
C ASN A 299 -15.45 -0.66 8.57
N PRO A 300 -16.37 -1.23 9.38
CA PRO A 300 -15.99 -1.99 10.58
C PRO A 300 -15.12 -3.22 10.37
N GLU A 301 -14.97 -3.72 9.15
CA GLU A 301 -14.06 -4.81 8.82
C GLU A 301 -12.65 -4.33 8.48
N CYS A 302 -12.48 -3.05 8.13
CA CYS A 302 -11.23 -2.50 7.68
C CYS A 302 -10.24 -2.35 8.83
N ILE A 303 -9.14 -3.08 8.78
CA ILE A 303 -8.05 -3.02 9.76
C ILE A 303 -6.92 -2.13 9.24
N PHE A 304 -6.64 -2.21 7.94
CA PHE A 304 -5.65 -1.38 7.27
C PHE A 304 -6.02 -1.18 5.81
N SER A 305 -6.04 0.08 5.36
CA SER A 305 -6.34 0.44 3.98
C SER A 305 -5.46 1.59 3.50
N LEU A 306 -5.20 1.62 2.21
CA LEU A 306 -4.61 2.78 1.55
C LEU A 306 -5.72 3.77 1.23
N GLN A 307 -5.55 5.00 1.73
CA GLN A 307 -6.53 6.07 1.59
C GLN A 307 -6.35 6.81 0.27
N TYR A 308 -7.46 6.99 -0.43
CA TYR A 308 -7.51 7.75 -1.67
C TYR A 308 -8.50 8.91 -1.53
N TYR A 309 -8.23 10.03 -2.17
CA TYR A 309 -9.07 11.20 -2.06
C TYR A 309 -9.15 11.97 -3.38
N LEU A 310 -10.19 12.77 -3.55
CA LEU A 310 -10.36 13.61 -4.71
C LEU A 310 -9.33 14.75 -4.67
N SER A 311 -8.49 14.85 -5.70
CA SER A 311 -7.54 15.96 -5.89
C SER A 311 -7.84 16.70 -7.19
N SER A 312 -7.66 18.01 -7.16
CA SER A 312 -7.79 18.87 -8.35
C SER A 312 -6.62 18.72 -9.34
N GLY A 313 -5.60 17.93 -9.02
CA GLY A 313 -4.40 17.74 -9.84
C GLY A 313 -4.30 16.33 -10.41
N SER A 314 -4.09 16.23 -11.72
CA SER A 314 -3.89 14.94 -12.40
C SER A 314 -2.41 14.54 -12.41
N ALA A 315 -1.89 13.99 -11.32
CA ALA A 315 -0.63 13.27 -11.37
C ALA A 315 -0.92 11.81 -11.73
N TYR A 316 -0.49 11.36 -12.89
CA TYR A 316 -0.87 10.07 -13.46
C TYR A 316 -0.33 8.86 -12.69
N GLU A 317 0.84 8.97 -12.06
CA GLU A 317 1.51 7.83 -11.42
C GLU A 317 1.31 7.76 -9.90
N ASP A 318 1.29 8.91 -9.24
CA ASP A 318 1.12 9.03 -7.79
C ASP A 318 -0.16 9.82 -7.47
N ALA A 319 -1.18 9.61 -8.30
CA ALA A 319 -2.46 10.27 -8.13
C ALA A 319 -3.13 9.80 -6.83
N PRO A 320 -3.85 10.69 -6.15
CA PRO A 320 -4.66 10.32 -4.99
C PRO A 320 -5.90 9.48 -5.37
N GLN A 321 -6.00 9.06 -6.62
CA GLN A 321 -7.06 8.22 -7.17
C GLN A 321 -6.45 6.99 -7.82
N HIS A 322 -7.02 5.80 -7.57
CA HIS A 322 -6.54 4.57 -8.19
C HIS A 322 -7.21 4.28 -9.55
N HIS A 323 -6.56 3.44 -10.33
CA HIS A 323 -7.01 3.06 -11.68
C HIS A 323 -7.76 1.73 -11.74
N LEU A 324 -8.09 1.12 -10.63
CA LEU A 324 -8.73 -0.20 -10.60
C LEU A 324 -10.04 -0.24 -11.38
N VAL A 325 -10.85 0.82 -11.29
CA VAL A 325 -12.09 0.93 -12.08
C VAL A 325 -11.83 0.97 -13.57
N ARG A 326 -10.81 1.73 -13.98
CA ARG A 326 -10.47 1.89 -15.40
C ARG A 326 -10.11 0.58 -16.07
N ILE A 327 -9.54 -0.32 -15.31
CA ILE A 327 -8.98 -1.58 -15.78
C ILE A 327 -10.01 -2.69 -15.72
N PHE A 328 -10.68 -2.83 -14.58
CA PHE A 328 -11.67 -3.88 -14.38
C PHE A 328 -12.95 -3.67 -15.17
N GLY A 329 -13.18 -2.47 -15.69
CA GLY A 329 -14.31 -2.21 -16.56
C GLY A 329 -15.64 -2.08 -15.86
N GLY A 330 -16.71 -2.16 -16.65
CA GLY A 330 -18.09 -2.00 -16.17
C GLY A 330 -18.52 -0.54 -15.98
N ALA A 331 -17.64 0.43 -16.24
CA ALA A 331 -17.95 1.85 -16.18
C ALA A 331 -17.76 2.52 -17.56
N PRO A 332 -18.52 3.56 -17.89
CA PRO A 332 -18.29 4.33 -19.11
C PRO A 332 -16.88 4.91 -19.17
N GLY A 333 -16.15 4.66 -20.27
CA GLY A 333 -14.78 5.09 -20.46
C GLY A 333 -13.71 4.20 -19.81
N ALA A 334 -14.10 3.11 -19.14
CA ALA A 334 -13.18 2.07 -18.69
C ALA A 334 -12.59 1.31 -19.89
N TRP A 335 -11.40 0.73 -19.67
CA TRP A 335 -10.73 -0.03 -20.75
C TRP A 335 -11.37 -1.38 -20.99
N ASN A 336 -12.08 -1.95 -20.01
CA ASN A 336 -12.77 -3.23 -20.08
C ASN A 336 -11.89 -4.41 -20.50
N ASN A 337 -10.61 -4.34 -20.14
CA ASN A 337 -9.61 -5.31 -20.60
C ASN A 337 -9.55 -6.56 -19.73
N TYR A 338 -9.93 -6.44 -18.47
CA TYR A 338 -9.90 -7.51 -17.48
C TYR A 338 -11.30 -7.89 -17.07
N PHE A 339 -11.61 -9.15 -17.13
CA PHE A 339 -12.92 -9.68 -16.76
C PHE A 339 -12.74 -10.96 -15.94
N VAL A 340 -13.72 -11.30 -15.14
CA VAL A 340 -13.71 -12.52 -14.34
C VAL A 340 -13.87 -13.73 -15.27
N ASP A 341 -12.98 -14.71 -15.13
CA ASP A 341 -13.05 -15.96 -15.87
C ASP A 341 -14.40 -16.66 -15.65
N GLN A 342 -14.99 -17.22 -16.71
CA GLN A 342 -16.29 -17.87 -16.65
C GLN A 342 -16.33 -19.04 -15.66
N ARG A 343 -15.21 -19.76 -15.49
CA ARG A 343 -15.13 -20.86 -14.52
C ARG A 343 -15.20 -20.33 -13.08
N THR A 344 -14.54 -19.18 -12.83
CA THR A 344 -14.60 -18.49 -11.55
C THR A 344 -16.02 -17.95 -11.31
N ALA A 345 -16.64 -17.31 -12.29
CA ALA A 345 -18.02 -16.86 -12.19
C ALA A 345 -19.00 -18.03 -11.93
N ALA A 346 -18.81 -19.17 -12.58
CA ALA A 346 -19.65 -20.34 -12.38
C ALA A 346 -19.55 -20.92 -10.95
N ARG A 347 -18.43 -20.73 -10.25
CA ARG A 347 -18.26 -21.17 -8.85
C ARG A 347 -19.16 -20.41 -7.86
N PHE A 348 -19.60 -19.22 -8.21
CA PHE A 348 -20.52 -18.45 -7.37
C PHE A 348 -21.93 -19.06 -7.33
N GLY A 349 -22.36 -19.78 -8.37
CA GLY A 349 -23.69 -20.39 -8.40
C GLY A 349 -24.78 -19.38 -8.12
N ASN A 350 -25.48 -19.54 -7.00
CA ASN A 350 -26.55 -18.63 -6.55
C ASN A 350 -26.04 -17.58 -5.54
N ASP A 351 -24.74 -17.39 -5.41
CA ASP A 351 -24.20 -16.38 -4.50
C ASP A 351 -24.60 -14.99 -4.98
N PRO A 352 -25.20 -14.15 -4.13
CA PRO A 352 -25.69 -12.82 -4.54
C PRO A 352 -24.56 -11.90 -5.02
N ARG A 353 -23.32 -12.15 -4.66
CA ARG A 353 -22.17 -11.36 -5.12
C ARG A 353 -22.02 -11.41 -6.64
N LEU A 354 -22.41 -12.49 -7.30
CA LEU A 354 -22.35 -12.58 -8.76
C LEU A 354 -23.31 -11.57 -9.43
N ASN A 355 -24.50 -11.41 -8.87
CA ASN A 355 -25.59 -10.66 -9.52
C ASN A 355 -25.73 -9.24 -9.00
N GLU A 356 -25.32 -8.96 -7.75
CA GLU A 356 -25.67 -7.71 -7.09
C GLU A 356 -24.51 -6.74 -6.92
N ALA A 357 -23.28 -7.22 -6.72
CA ALA A 357 -22.32 -6.29 -6.16
C ALA A 357 -20.88 -6.34 -6.64
N THR A 358 -20.26 -7.49 -6.73
CA THR A 358 -18.83 -7.60 -6.98
C THR A 358 -18.47 -8.07 -8.37
N LEU A 359 -19.28 -8.93 -8.92
CA LEU A 359 -19.10 -9.48 -10.26
C LEU A 359 -20.28 -9.06 -11.11
N TYR A 360 -20.04 -8.44 -12.22
CA TYR A 360 -21.10 -7.91 -13.05
C TYR A 360 -20.85 -8.17 -14.52
N GLY A 361 -21.97 -8.45 -15.20
CA GLY A 361 -22.00 -8.41 -16.63
C GLY A 361 -22.27 -7.00 -17.11
N TYR A 362 -21.66 -6.62 -18.16
CA TYR A 362 -21.76 -5.42 -18.99
C TYR A 362 -22.27 -4.11 -18.37
N ASN A 363 -21.54 -3.07 -18.67
CA ASN A 363 -21.83 -1.63 -18.73
C ASN A 363 -22.88 -1.08 -17.76
N VAL A 364 -22.46 -0.12 -16.98
CA VAL A 364 -23.38 0.83 -16.37
C VAL A 364 -24.22 1.43 -17.46
N LYS A 365 -25.50 1.10 -17.50
CA LYS A 365 -26.46 1.58 -18.48
C LYS A 365 -26.72 3.07 -18.30
N LYS A 366 -26.74 3.50 -17.04
CA LYS A 366 -26.95 4.90 -16.68
C LYS A 366 -26.15 5.20 -15.42
N TRP A 367 -25.30 6.20 -15.51
CA TRP A 367 -24.51 6.63 -14.38
C TRP A 367 -25.36 7.31 -13.30
N SER A 368 -25.01 7.11 -12.04
CA SER A 368 -25.72 7.77 -10.95
C SER A 368 -25.44 9.28 -10.94
N THR A 369 -26.43 10.02 -10.50
CA THR A 369 -26.25 11.39 -10.00
C THR A 369 -26.14 11.33 -8.48
N ALA A 370 -25.83 12.44 -7.82
CA ALA A 370 -25.80 12.51 -6.35
C ALA A 370 -27.09 12.03 -5.66
N THR A 371 -28.18 11.87 -6.42
CA THR A 371 -29.50 11.50 -5.91
C THR A 371 -30.07 10.21 -6.51
N THR A 372 -29.42 9.61 -7.51
CA THR A 372 -29.92 8.42 -8.20
C THR A 372 -28.88 7.32 -8.21
N LYS A 373 -29.29 6.09 -7.89
CA LYS A 373 -28.44 4.91 -8.02
C LYS A 373 -28.12 4.63 -9.50
N PRO A 374 -26.95 4.03 -9.82
CA PRO A 374 -26.65 3.65 -11.19
C PRO A 374 -27.61 2.54 -11.65
N GLU A 375 -28.03 2.60 -12.91
CA GLU A 375 -28.75 1.51 -13.57
C GLU A 375 -27.74 0.62 -14.29
N PHE A 376 -27.90 -0.68 -14.14
CA PHE A 376 -27.05 -1.68 -14.76
C PHE A 376 -27.80 -2.49 -15.81
N GLU A 377 -27.09 -2.96 -16.82
CA GLU A 377 -27.62 -3.97 -17.72
C GLU A 377 -27.83 -5.28 -16.96
N GLN A 378 -28.90 -5.99 -17.29
CA GLN A 378 -29.15 -7.31 -16.71
C GLN A 378 -28.13 -8.32 -17.22
N VAL A 379 -27.72 -9.20 -16.31
CA VAL A 379 -26.80 -10.29 -16.60
C VAL A 379 -27.48 -11.27 -17.59
N ASN A 380 -26.89 -11.45 -18.76
CA ASN A 380 -27.31 -12.47 -19.71
C ASN A 380 -26.43 -13.72 -19.60
N THR A 381 -26.72 -14.58 -18.65
CA THR A 381 -25.96 -15.82 -18.42
C THR A 381 -26.07 -16.83 -19.56
N SER A 382 -26.97 -16.64 -20.50
CA SER A 382 -27.15 -17.50 -21.67
C SER A 382 -26.26 -17.15 -22.86
N ASP A 383 -25.61 -15.99 -22.83
CA ASP A 383 -24.70 -15.57 -23.88
C ASP A 383 -23.27 -16.06 -23.54
N PRO A 384 -22.67 -16.96 -24.34
CA PRO A 384 -21.33 -17.46 -24.07
C PRO A 384 -20.24 -16.40 -24.24
N THR A 385 -20.54 -15.27 -24.86
CA THR A 385 -19.62 -14.13 -24.99
C THR A 385 -19.75 -13.14 -23.84
N TYR A 386 -20.68 -13.40 -22.93
CA TYR A 386 -20.95 -12.52 -21.80
C TYR A 386 -19.78 -12.48 -20.83
N ARG A 387 -19.41 -11.27 -20.38
CA ARG A 387 -18.25 -11.05 -19.51
C ARG A 387 -18.72 -10.45 -18.20
N TYR A 388 -18.06 -10.88 -17.12
CA TYR A 388 -18.25 -10.36 -15.78
C TYR A 388 -17.11 -9.45 -15.42
N TYR A 389 -17.42 -8.20 -15.07
CA TYR A 389 -16.44 -7.22 -14.64
C TYR A 389 -16.51 -7.02 -13.14
N GLN A 390 -15.36 -6.82 -12.50
CA GLN A 390 -15.30 -6.56 -11.07
C GLN A 390 -15.72 -5.12 -10.77
N ARG A 391 -16.70 -4.96 -9.90
CA ARG A 391 -17.27 -3.65 -9.54
C ARG A 391 -16.86 -3.16 -8.17
N LYS A 392 -16.06 -3.92 -7.45
CA LYS A 392 -15.65 -3.63 -6.07
C LYS A 392 -15.07 -2.22 -5.89
N TYR A 393 -14.42 -1.69 -6.92
CA TYR A 393 -13.73 -0.41 -6.84
C TYR A 393 -14.48 0.75 -7.52
N ILE A 394 -15.66 0.50 -8.10
CA ILE A 394 -16.44 1.54 -8.74
C ILE A 394 -16.99 2.47 -7.66
N ASP A 395 -16.68 3.76 -7.78
CA ASP A 395 -17.27 4.79 -6.96
C ASP A 395 -18.52 5.33 -7.66
N PHE A 396 -19.68 4.87 -7.23
CA PHE A 396 -20.95 5.26 -7.84
C PHE A 396 -21.40 6.67 -7.47
N TYR A 397 -20.76 7.27 -6.48
CA TYR A 397 -21.09 8.62 -6.02
C TYR A 397 -20.14 9.68 -6.60
N ASN A 398 -18.99 9.29 -7.14
CA ASN A 398 -18.06 10.20 -7.81
C ASN A 398 -18.48 10.40 -9.28
N VAL A 399 -19.37 11.37 -9.50
CA VAL A 399 -19.95 11.67 -10.83
C VAL A 399 -18.94 12.34 -11.77
N SER A 400 -17.87 12.93 -11.23
CA SER A 400 -16.93 13.74 -12.03
C SER A 400 -15.92 12.90 -12.82
N SER A 401 -15.63 11.67 -12.40
CA SER A 401 -14.71 10.79 -13.11
C SER A 401 -15.04 9.31 -12.87
N PRO A 402 -15.88 8.69 -13.71
CA PRO A 402 -16.29 7.30 -13.52
C PRO A 402 -15.15 6.28 -13.69
N VAL A 403 -14.00 6.69 -14.20
CA VAL A 403 -12.85 5.81 -14.46
C VAL A 403 -11.74 5.90 -13.41
N PHE A 404 -11.84 6.86 -12.51
CA PHE A 404 -10.96 6.99 -11.35
C PHE A 404 -11.79 6.87 -10.08
N SER A 405 -11.31 6.14 -9.11
CA SER A 405 -12.00 5.97 -7.85
C SER A 405 -11.20 6.55 -6.71
N THR A 406 -11.89 7.17 -5.80
CA THR A 406 -11.38 7.63 -4.51
C THR A 406 -11.64 6.62 -3.40
N LYS A 407 -12.24 5.49 -3.72
CA LYS A 407 -12.47 4.41 -2.74
C LYS A 407 -11.16 3.90 -2.19
N ASN A 408 -11.12 3.68 -0.90
CA ASN A 408 -9.96 3.10 -0.24
C ASN A 408 -9.71 1.68 -0.73
N VAL A 409 -8.44 1.30 -0.78
CA VAL A 409 -8.04 -0.07 -1.09
C VAL A 409 -7.72 -0.77 0.23
N ASP A 410 -8.63 -1.63 0.67
CA ASP A 410 -8.46 -2.43 1.88
C ASP A 410 -7.35 -3.47 1.68
N ILE A 411 -6.32 -3.37 2.49
CA ILE A 411 -5.16 -4.28 2.48
C ILE A 411 -5.35 -5.41 3.48
N ILE A 412 -5.89 -5.09 4.66
CA ILE A 412 -6.16 -6.05 5.73
C ILE A 412 -7.60 -5.85 6.20
N ARG A 413 -8.41 -6.91 6.12
CA ARG A 413 -9.80 -6.93 6.58
C ARG A 413 -10.05 -8.07 7.54
N LEU A 414 -10.97 -7.88 8.46
CA LEU A 414 -11.35 -8.90 9.45
C LEU A 414 -11.81 -10.22 8.81
N ALA A 415 -12.50 -10.15 7.66
CA ALA A 415 -12.92 -11.34 6.93
C ALA A 415 -11.72 -12.20 6.48
N ASP A 416 -10.62 -11.57 6.01
CA ASP A 416 -9.39 -12.28 5.64
C ASP A 416 -8.72 -12.91 6.88
N ILE A 417 -8.74 -12.20 8.01
CA ILE A 417 -8.23 -12.74 9.30
C ILE A 417 -8.99 -14.01 9.71
N TYR A 418 -10.32 -14.03 9.61
CA TYR A 418 -11.10 -15.22 9.92
C TYR A 418 -10.78 -16.40 9.00
N LEU A 419 -10.57 -16.14 7.70
CA LEU A 419 -10.20 -17.18 6.73
C LEU A 419 -8.81 -17.76 7.03
N MET A 420 -7.82 -16.92 7.29
CA MET A 420 -6.47 -17.35 7.69
C MET A 420 -6.48 -18.06 9.04
N TYR A 421 -7.28 -17.59 9.99
CA TYR A 421 -7.44 -18.25 11.29
C TYR A 421 -8.07 -19.65 11.13
N ALA A 422 -9.09 -19.80 10.28
CA ALA A 422 -9.67 -21.12 9.99
C ALA A 422 -8.64 -22.08 9.38
N GLU A 423 -7.78 -21.62 8.46
CA GLU A 423 -6.66 -22.40 7.93
C GLU A 423 -5.71 -22.83 9.04
N VAL A 424 -5.30 -21.91 9.92
CA VAL A 424 -4.44 -22.20 11.08
C VAL A 424 -5.06 -23.26 11.97
N MET A 425 -6.36 -23.14 12.28
CA MET A 425 -7.05 -24.13 13.13
C MET A 425 -7.12 -25.52 12.50
N LEU A 426 -7.25 -25.60 11.17
CA LEU A 426 -7.19 -26.89 10.44
C LEU A 426 -5.79 -27.50 10.47
N LYS A 427 -4.74 -26.73 10.57
CA LYS A 427 -3.35 -27.22 10.64
C LYS A 427 -2.92 -27.61 12.04
N LEU A 428 -3.56 -27.09 13.07
CA LEU A 428 -3.28 -27.39 14.48
C LEU A 428 -4.06 -28.62 14.99
N ASN A 429 -5.14 -29.02 14.31
CA ASN A 429 -5.94 -30.20 14.61
C ASN A 429 -5.48 -31.39 13.77
#